data_3fed856ee86ccf6ec9782c186272bdb8
#
_entry.id   3fed856ee86ccf6ec9782c186272bdb8
#
_cell.length_a   1.000
_cell.length_b   1.000
_cell.length_c   1.000
_cell.angle_alpha   90.00
_cell.angle_beta   90.00
_cell.angle_gamma   90.00
#
_symmetry.space_group_name_H-M   'P 1'
#
loop_
_entity.id
_entity.type
_entity.pdbx_description
1 polymer ?
#
loop_
_entity_poly.entity_id
_entity_poly.type
_entity_poly.pdbx_seq_one_letter_code
_entity_poly.pdbx_strand_id
1 'polypeptide(L)'
;MTPGPVIAIDGPAAAGKGTLARRIAATLGLPYLDTGLLYRAVGRRLLDDGGDPADPMTAEAAARALRAGDLDRGDLRGPAADAAAAAVAAIPAVRAALLDFQRNFATGRGAVLDGRDIGTVIFPDAPVKLYVTASLSERARRRWLELRAKGIAADAASVEAEMLARDTRDAPNMRQAVDAALLDTTALDADAAFERAIAEVRQRLANSGRKNSRQA
;
A
#
# COMPACT_ATOMS: atom_id res chain seq x y z
N MET A 1 -15.35 17.01 16.97
CA MET A 1 -14.21 16.08 17.21
C MET A 1 -13.18 16.32 16.11
N THR A 2 -11.93 16.56 16.46
CA THR A 2 -10.85 16.73 15.48
C THR A 2 -10.65 15.39 14.73
N PRO A 3 -10.55 15.40 13.39
CA PRO A 3 -10.28 14.18 12.65
C PRO A 3 -8.96 13.53 13.12
N GLY A 4 -8.96 12.20 13.22
CA GLY A 4 -7.74 11.45 13.54
C GLY A 4 -6.69 11.59 12.44
N PRO A 5 -5.40 11.32 12.74
CA PRO A 5 -4.32 11.51 11.79
C PRO A 5 -4.32 10.43 10.70
N VAL A 6 -3.97 10.85 9.48
CA VAL A 6 -3.66 9.93 8.39
C VAL A 6 -2.15 9.70 8.34
N ILE A 7 -1.75 8.43 8.28
CA ILE A 7 -0.36 8.02 8.12
C ILE A 7 -0.24 7.32 6.76
N ALA A 8 0.41 7.99 5.83
CA ALA A 8 0.65 7.51 4.48
C ALA A 8 1.99 6.76 4.41
N ILE A 9 1.97 5.51 3.92
CA ILE A 9 3.18 4.69 3.78
C ILE A 9 3.29 4.21 2.33
N ASP A 10 4.21 4.79 1.59
CA ASP A 10 4.43 4.49 0.18
C ASP A 10 5.75 3.76 -0.07
N GLY A 11 5.91 3.19 -1.26
CA GLY A 11 7.16 2.57 -1.69
C GLY A 11 6.97 1.26 -2.46
N PRO A 12 8.05 0.64 -2.97
CA PRO A 12 8.01 -0.53 -3.83
C PRO A 12 7.52 -1.80 -3.12
N ALA A 13 7.17 -2.82 -3.90
CA ALA A 13 6.76 -4.12 -3.38
C ALA A 13 7.87 -4.77 -2.54
N ALA A 14 7.50 -5.56 -1.54
CA ALA A 14 8.39 -6.28 -0.63
C ALA A 14 9.40 -5.42 0.17
N ALA A 15 9.24 -4.08 0.22
CA ALA A 15 10.03 -3.19 1.07
C ALA A 15 9.65 -3.26 2.57
N GLY A 16 8.68 -4.09 2.96
CA GLY A 16 8.26 -4.24 4.35
C GLY A 16 7.11 -3.33 4.79
N LYS A 17 6.55 -2.50 3.88
CA LYS A 17 5.47 -1.54 4.19
C LYS A 17 4.30 -2.13 4.97
N GLY A 18 3.70 -3.21 4.46
CA GLY A 18 2.52 -3.80 5.08
C GLY A 18 2.76 -4.32 6.50
N THR A 19 3.96 -4.80 6.79
CA THR A 19 4.36 -5.20 8.15
C THR A 19 4.48 -3.98 9.06
N LEU A 20 5.16 -2.93 8.58
CA LEU A 20 5.30 -1.66 9.30
C LEU A 20 3.95 -1.00 9.54
N ALA A 21 3.12 -0.89 8.49
CA ALA A 21 1.83 -0.26 8.55
C ALA A 21 0.88 -0.91 9.57
N ARG A 22 0.81 -2.26 9.57
CA ARG A 22 0.01 -2.99 10.57
C ARG A 22 0.51 -2.78 11.99
N ARG A 23 1.83 -2.83 12.21
CA ARG A 23 2.41 -2.61 13.55
C ARG A 23 2.19 -1.18 14.03
N ILE A 24 2.36 -0.17 13.16
CA ILE A 24 2.09 1.24 13.47
C ILE A 24 0.61 1.43 13.80
N ALA A 25 -0.29 0.89 12.99
CA ALA A 25 -1.72 0.97 13.21
C ALA A 25 -2.12 0.36 14.57
N ALA A 26 -1.63 -0.83 14.88
CA ALA A 26 -1.87 -1.50 16.16
C ALA A 26 -1.33 -0.67 17.34
N THR A 27 -0.12 -0.11 17.22
CA THR A 27 0.51 0.69 18.28
C THR A 27 -0.24 2.01 18.56
N LEU A 28 -0.85 2.60 17.53
CA LEU A 28 -1.57 3.88 17.64
C LEU A 28 -3.09 3.71 17.80
N GLY A 29 -3.60 2.48 17.75
CA GLY A 29 -5.04 2.21 17.80
C GLY A 29 -5.81 2.75 16.59
N LEU A 30 -5.15 2.83 15.42
CA LEU A 30 -5.74 3.32 14.18
C LEU A 30 -6.18 2.17 13.26
N PRO A 31 -7.23 2.36 12.43
CA PRO A 31 -7.55 1.46 11.35
C PRO A 31 -6.38 1.32 10.36
N TYR A 32 -6.25 0.16 9.71
CA TYR A 32 -5.24 -0.11 8.70
C TYR A 32 -5.88 -0.52 7.36
N LEU A 33 -5.37 0.01 6.25
CA LEU A 33 -5.76 -0.35 4.90
C LEU A 33 -4.54 -0.66 4.03
N ASP A 34 -4.44 -1.93 3.57
CA ASP A 34 -3.57 -2.34 2.46
C ASP A 34 -4.30 -1.98 1.15
N THR A 35 -3.93 -0.86 0.52
CA THR A 35 -4.63 -0.41 -0.69
C THR A 35 -4.39 -1.32 -1.88
N GLY A 36 -3.34 -2.13 -1.87
CA GLY A 36 -3.12 -3.18 -2.85
C GLY A 36 -4.23 -4.24 -2.84
N LEU A 37 -4.90 -4.47 -1.71
CA LEU A 37 -6.05 -5.39 -1.63
C LEU A 37 -7.26 -4.87 -2.41
N LEU A 38 -7.44 -3.55 -2.51
CA LEU A 38 -8.54 -2.97 -3.31
C LEU A 38 -8.44 -3.40 -4.77
N TYR A 39 -7.25 -3.21 -5.37
CA TYR A 39 -7.02 -3.60 -6.77
C TYR A 39 -7.11 -5.12 -6.96
N ARG A 40 -6.66 -5.92 -5.98
CA ARG A 40 -6.80 -7.37 -6.02
C ARG A 40 -8.25 -7.82 -5.93
N ALA A 41 -9.05 -7.17 -5.09
CA ALA A 41 -10.47 -7.48 -4.96
C ALA A 41 -11.23 -7.14 -6.26
N VAL A 42 -10.94 -5.99 -6.88
CA VAL A 42 -11.50 -5.63 -8.19
C VAL A 42 -11.09 -6.65 -9.26
N GLY A 43 -9.80 -6.94 -9.39
CA GLY A 43 -9.31 -7.92 -10.36
C GLY A 43 -9.87 -9.33 -10.12
N ARG A 44 -9.97 -9.75 -8.86
CA ARG A 44 -10.53 -11.06 -8.51
C ARG A 44 -12.00 -11.17 -8.88
N ARG A 45 -12.79 -10.14 -8.61
CA ARG A 45 -14.18 -10.09 -8.98
C ARG A 45 -14.38 -10.26 -10.48
N LEU A 46 -13.59 -9.55 -11.30
CA LEU A 46 -13.64 -9.70 -12.76
C LEU A 46 -13.30 -11.13 -13.21
N LEU A 47 -12.28 -11.75 -12.63
CA LEU A 47 -11.94 -13.13 -12.95
C LEU A 47 -13.06 -14.12 -12.57
N ASP A 48 -13.74 -13.90 -11.45
CA ASP A 48 -14.86 -14.74 -11.00
C ASP A 48 -16.07 -14.62 -11.94
N ASP A 49 -16.28 -13.42 -12.48
CA ASP A 49 -17.34 -13.12 -13.45
C ASP A 49 -16.98 -13.53 -14.90
N GLY A 50 -15.78 -14.11 -15.11
CA GLY A 50 -15.26 -14.48 -16.43
C GLY A 50 -14.88 -13.30 -17.31
N GLY A 51 -14.71 -12.11 -16.73
CA GLY A 51 -14.36 -10.87 -17.41
C GLY A 51 -12.85 -10.69 -17.60
N ASP A 52 -12.50 -9.70 -18.42
CA ASP A 52 -11.10 -9.30 -18.65
C ASP A 52 -10.70 -8.15 -17.69
N PRO A 53 -9.72 -8.35 -16.79
CA PRO A 53 -9.21 -7.28 -15.94
C PRO A 53 -8.62 -6.08 -16.69
N ALA A 54 -8.29 -6.21 -17.97
CA ALA A 54 -7.79 -5.12 -18.80
C ALA A 54 -8.92 -4.31 -19.50
N ASP A 55 -10.17 -4.77 -19.45
CA ASP A 55 -11.31 -3.99 -19.99
C ASP A 55 -11.68 -2.82 -19.08
N PRO A 56 -11.52 -1.55 -19.52
CA PRO A 56 -11.73 -0.39 -18.68
C PRO A 56 -13.16 -0.24 -18.15
N MET A 57 -14.16 -0.62 -18.94
CA MET A 57 -15.58 -0.41 -18.56
C MET A 57 -16.00 -1.35 -17.42
N THR A 58 -15.72 -2.63 -17.58
CA THR A 58 -16.08 -3.64 -16.57
C THR A 58 -15.22 -3.48 -15.32
N ALA A 59 -13.94 -3.10 -15.47
CA ALA A 59 -13.05 -2.86 -14.34
C ALA A 59 -13.48 -1.63 -13.52
N GLU A 60 -13.88 -0.54 -14.15
CA GLU A 60 -14.43 0.63 -13.45
C GLU A 60 -15.74 0.28 -12.72
N ALA A 61 -16.65 -0.43 -13.36
CA ALA A 61 -17.90 -0.87 -12.73
C ALA A 61 -17.64 -1.75 -11.52
N ALA A 62 -16.72 -2.71 -11.61
CA ALA A 62 -16.29 -3.56 -10.49
C ALA A 62 -15.68 -2.75 -9.35
N ALA A 63 -14.85 -1.74 -9.66
CA ALA A 63 -14.25 -0.86 -8.66
C ALA A 63 -15.28 -0.01 -7.91
N ARG A 64 -16.28 0.55 -8.62
CA ARG A 64 -17.37 1.31 -8.01
C ARG A 64 -18.28 0.45 -7.12
N ALA A 65 -18.42 -0.83 -7.44
CA ALA A 65 -19.21 -1.79 -6.69
C ALA A 65 -18.47 -2.42 -5.51
N LEU A 66 -17.18 -2.07 -5.28
CA LEU A 66 -16.35 -2.64 -4.22
C LEU A 66 -16.90 -2.28 -2.83
N ARG A 67 -16.91 -3.26 -1.95
CA ARG A 67 -17.33 -3.13 -0.54
C ARG A 67 -16.23 -3.60 0.40
N ALA A 68 -16.26 -3.13 1.65
CA ALA A 68 -15.26 -3.50 2.66
C ALA A 68 -15.13 -5.02 2.84
N GLY A 69 -16.24 -5.77 2.83
CA GLY A 69 -16.22 -7.23 2.96
C GLY A 69 -15.53 -7.96 1.81
N ASP A 70 -15.36 -7.32 0.64
CA ASP A 70 -14.63 -7.92 -0.48
C ASP A 70 -13.12 -8.03 -0.18
N LEU A 71 -12.62 -7.30 0.81
CA LEU A 71 -11.22 -7.33 1.22
C LEU A 71 -10.88 -8.50 2.16
N ASP A 72 -11.89 -9.15 2.74
CA ASP A 72 -11.73 -10.25 3.69
C ASP A 72 -11.58 -11.63 3.00
N ARG A 73 -11.57 -11.65 1.69
CA ARG A 73 -11.43 -12.89 0.88
C ARG A 73 -10.04 -13.47 1.04
N GLY A 74 -9.96 -14.80 1.22
CA GLY A 74 -8.70 -15.54 1.35
C GLY A 74 -7.88 -15.67 0.06
N ASP A 75 -8.52 -15.46 -1.12
CA ASP A 75 -7.94 -15.66 -2.45
C ASP A 75 -7.40 -14.39 -3.13
N LEU A 76 -7.29 -13.29 -2.38
CA LEU A 76 -6.74 -12.04 -2.89
C LEU A 76 -5.20 -12.03 -3.03
N ARG A 77 -4.54 -13.15 -2.78
CA ARG A 77 -3.08 -13.27 -2.86
C ARG A 77 -2.70 -14.44 -3.75
N GLY A 78 -1.73 -14.21 -4.61
CA GLY A 78 -1.21 -15.22 -5.52
C GLY A 78 -1.06 -14.69 -6.95
N PRO A 79 -0.43 -15.46 -7.86
CA PRO A 79 -0.07 -14.98 -9.19
C PRO A 79 -1.23 -14.42 -10.01
N ALA A 80 -2.38 -15.12 -10.01
CA ALA A 80 -3.56 -14.66 -10.76
C ALA A 80 -4.13 -13.35 -10.21
N ALA A 81 -4.26 -13.23 -8.87
CA ALA A 81 -4.73 -12.00 -8.23
C ALA A 81 -3.73 -10.84 -8.41
N ASP A 82 -2.42 -11.13 -8.36
CA ASP A 82 -1.37 -10.13 -8.58
C ASP A 82 -1.38 -9.62 -10.03
N ALA A 83 -1.57 -10.50 -11.03
CA ALA A 83 -1.68 -10.13 -12.44
C ALA A 83 -2.95 -9.30 -12.72
N ALA A 84 -4.10 -9.73 -12.23
CA ALA A 84 -5.35 -9.01 -12.38
C ALA A 84 -5.30 -7.63 -11.69
N ALA A 85 -4.73 -7.55 -10.49
CA ALA A 85 -4.53 -6.28 -9.79
C ALA A 85 -3.63 -5.31 -10.58
N ALA A 86 -2.58 -5.81 -11.22
CA ALA A 86 -1.71 -5.00 -12.05
C ALA A 86 -2.44 -4.44 -13.28
N ALA A 87 -3.29 -5.25 -13.93
CA ALA A 87 -4.10 -4.83 -15.07
C ALA A 87 -5.08 -3.73 -14.67
N VAL A 88 -5.90 -3.95 -13.64
CA VAL A 88 -6.89 -2.94 -13.20
C VAL A 88 -6.25 -1.67 -12.64
N ALA A 89 -5.07 -1.76 -11.98
CA ALA A 89 -4.38 -0.59 -11.44
C ALA A 89 -3.80 0.33 -12.52
N ALA A 90 -3.60 -0.17 -13.73
CA ALA A 90 -3.18 0.62 -14.88
C ALA A 90 -4.32 1.48 -15.46
N ILE A 91 -5.58 1.20 -15.11
CA ILE A 91 -6.76 1.88 -15.64
C ILE A 91 -7.07 3.13 -14.79
N PRO A 92 -6.96 4.36 -15.36
CA PRO A 92 -7.21 5.59 -14.59
C PRO A 92 -8.60 5.67 -13.96
N ALA A 93 -9.64 5.18 -14.64
CA ALA A 93 -11.01 5.16 -14.14
C ALA A 93 -11.17 4.28 -12.89
N VAL A 94 -10.48 3.13 -12.83
CA VAL A 94 -10.43 2.28 -11.63
C VAL A 94 -9.78 3.02 -10.46
N ARG A 95 -8.64 3.69 -10.71
CA ARG A 95 -7.95 4.46 -9.67
C ARG A 95 -8.83 5.59 -9.13
N ALA A 96 -9.52 6.30 -10.02
CA ALA A 96 -10.48 7.35 -9.64
C ALA A 96 -11.65 6.78 -8.82
N ALA A 97 -12.22 5.65 -9.22
CA ALA A 97 -13.33 4.99 -8.50
C ALA A 97 -12.91 4.54 -7.08
N LEU A 98 -11.66 4.10 -6.90
CA LEU A 98 -11.15 3.65 -5.60
C LEU A 98 -10.67 4.81 -4.70
N LEU A 99 -10.53 6.03 -5.23
CA LEU A 99 -10.07 7.19 -4.47
C LEU A 99 -11.01 7.52 -3.30
N ASP A 100 -12.31 7.55 -3.58
CA ASP A 100 -13.32 7.85 -2.56
C ASP A 100 -13.37 6.77 -1.48
N PHE A 101 -13.25 5.50 -1.85
CA PHE A 101 -13.18 4.40 -0.89
C PHE A 101 -12.01 4.60 0.09
N GLN A 102 -10.82 4.91 -0.42
CA GLN A 102 -9.62 5.11 0.39
C GLN A 102 -9.75 6.33 1.31
N ARG A 103 -10.29 7.45 0.80
CA ARG A 103 -10.51 8.66 1.59
C ARG A 103 -11.56 8.47 2.67
N ASN A 104 -12.66 7.83 2.34
CA ASN A 104 -13.74 7.54 3.30
C ASN A 104 -13.27 6.60 4.41
N PHE A 105 -12.36 5.66 4.12
CA PHE A 105 -11.80 4.75 5.12
C PHE A 105 -11.11 5.49 6.28
N ALA A 106 -10.44 6.62 6.01
CA ALA A 106 -9.73 7.40 7.01
C ALA A 106 -10.60 8.48 7.69
N THR A 107 -11.87 8.62 7.28
CA THR A 107 -12.76 9.67 7.80
C THR A 107 -13.05 9.48 9.29
N GLY A 108 -12.94 10.55 10.06
CA GLY A 108 -13.23 10.62 11.49
C GLY A 108 -12.08 10.11 12.37
N ARG A 109 -11.77 8.83 12.36
CA ARG A 109 -10.78 8.23 13.27
C ARG A 109 -9.33 8.37 12.79
N GLY A 110 -9.10 8.78 11.53
CA GLY A 110 -7.81 8.64 10.89
C GLY A 110 -7.52 7.19 10.49
N ALA A 111 -6.38 6.94 9.85
CA ALA A 111 -5.97 5.59 9.44
C ALA A 111 -4.49 5.53 9.10
N VAL A 112 -3.95 4.32 9.06
CA VAL A 112 -2.69 3.98 8.42
C VAL A 112 -3.00 3.31 7.08
N LEU A 113 -2.51 3.88 5.99
CA LEU A 113 -2.66 3.31 4.65
C LEU A 113 -1.29 3.00 4.05
N ASP A 114 -1.14 1.83 3.43
CA ASP A 114 0.04 1.52 2.64
C ASP A 114 -0.30 1.33 1.16
N GLY A 115 0.59 1.83 0.30
CA GLY A 115 0.36 1.81 -1.15
C GLY A 115 1.56 2.26 -1.97
N ARG A 116 1.29 3.09 -3.00
CA ARG A 116 2.29 3.63 -3.92
C ARG A 116 2.24 5.16 -4.00
N ASP A 117 1.07 5.73 -3.81
CA ASP A 117 0.76 7.14 -4.03
C ASP A 117 -0.16 7.71 -2.95
N ILE A 118 -0.13 7.12 -1.77
CA ILE A 118 -0.97 7.56 -0.65
C ILE A 118 -0.64 9.00 -0.28
N GLY A 119 0.66 9.30 -0.09
CA GLY A 119 1.12 10.63 0.32
C GLY A 119 1.24 11.65 -0.81
N THR A 120 1.00 11.26 -2.08
CA THR A 120 1.07 12.16 -3.23
C THR A 120 -0.27 12.43 -3.88
N VAL A 121 -1.18 11.43 -3.91
CA VAL A 121 -2.47 11.51 -4.61
C VAL A 121 -3.65 11.34 -3.67
N ILE A 122 -3.64 10.32 -2.82
CA ILE A 122 -4.80 9.98 -1.99
C ILE A 122 -4.95 10.98 -0.84
N PHE A 123 -3.87 11.21 -0.09
CA PHE A 123 -3.77 12.12 1.05
C PHE A 123 -2.52 13.02 0.94
N PRO A 124 -2.49 13.95 -0.03
CA PRO A 124 -1.35 14.85 -0.23
C PRO A 124 -1.05 15.74 0.99
N ASP A 125 -2.05 15.95 1.85
CA ASP A 125 -1.93 16.75 3.07
C ASP A 125 -1.79 15.88 4.34
N ALA A 126 -1.51 14.58 4.20
CA ALA A 126 -1.31 13.70 5.36
C ALA A 126 -0.19 14.25 6.27
N PRO A 127 -0.43 14.36 7.60
CA PRO A 127 0.55 14.89 8.54
C PRO A 127 1.78 14.01 8.69
N VAL A 128 1.65 12.72 8.34
CA VAL A 128 2.75 11.77 8.36
C VAL A 128 2.82 11.04 7.03
N LYS A 129 3.99 11.15 6.39
CA LYS A 129 4.29 10.42 5.16
C LYS A 129 5.62 9.71 5.31
N LEU A 130 5.62 8.41 5.08
CA LEU A 130 6.82 7.57 5.03
C LEU A 130 6.98 7.02 3.62
N TYR A 131 8.18 7.06 3.09
CA TYR A 131 8.54 6.34 1.88
C TYR A 131 9.50 5.22 2.26
N VAL A 132 8.98 3.99 2.24
CA VAL A 132 9.73 2.80 2.68
C VAL A 132 10.32 2.10 1.47
N THR A 133 11.62 1.94 1.44
CA THR A 133 12.36 1.29 0.35
C THR A 133 13.30 0.21 0.85
N ALA A 134 13.81 -0.59 -0.07
CA ALA A 134 14.97 -1.47 0.08
C ALA A 134 15.54 -1.77 -1.31
N SER A 135 16.79 -2.22 -1.38
CA SER A 135 17.41 -2.64 -2.64
C SER A 135 16.57 -3.72 -3.34
N LEU A 136 16.60 -3.75 -4.67
CA LEU A 136 15.89 -4.77 -5.46
C LEU A 136 16.26 -6.18 -5.00
N SER A 137 17.54 -6.46 -4.85
CA SER A 137 18.07 -7.76 -4.41
C SER A 137 17.52 -8.19 -3.04
N GLU A 138 17.49 -7.26 -2.07
CA GLU A 138 16.94 -7.59 -0.75
C GLU A 138 15.42 -7.82 -0.79
N ARG A 139 14.68 -7.03 -1.57
CA ARG A 139 13.25 -7.23 -1.76
C ARG A 139 12.94 -8.57 -2.46
N ALA A 140 13.74 -8.93 -3.48
CA ALA A 140 13.63 -10.22 -4.17
C ALA A 140 13.95 -11.38 -3.22
N ARG A 141 15.00 -11.27 -2.41
CA ARG A 141 15.35 -12.26 -1.39
C ARG A 141 14.21 -12.46 -0.39
N ARG A 142 13.61 -11.37 0.14
CA ARG A 142 12.44 -11.44 1.06
C ARG A 142 11.26 -12.14 0.40
N ARG A 143 10.95 -11.78 -0.84
CA ARG A 143 9.85 -12.40 -1.60
C ARG A 143 10.09 -13.87 -1.87
N TRP A 144 11.29 -14.24 -2.26
CA TRP A 144 11.67 -15.63 -2.48
C TRP A 144 11.53 -16.47 -1.20
N LEU A 145 11.98 -15.96 -0.05
CA LEU A 145 11.81 -16.62 1.24
C LEU A 145 10.32 -16.78 1.61
N GLU A 146 9.50 -15.76 1.36
CA GLU A 146 8.06 -15.83 1.57
C GLU A 146 7.40 -16.94 0.73
N LEU A 147 7.76 -17.04 -0.55
CA LEU A 147 7.24 -18.07 -1.45
C LEU A 147 7.64 -19.46 -0.97
N ARG A 148 8.90 -19.65 -0.60
CA ARG A 148 9.39 -20.92 -0.05
C ARG A 148 8.67 -21.31 1.24
N ALA A 149 8.45 -20.38 2.14
CA ALA A 149 7.71 -20.62 3.38
C ALA A 149 6.26 -21.05 3.15
N LYS A 150 5.69 -20.70 1.99
CA LYS A 150 4.36 -21.14 1.54
C LYS A 150 4.39 -22.44 0.74
N GLY A 151 5.54 -23.10 0.60
CA GLY A 151 5.70 -24.31 -0.21
C GLY A 151 5.64 -24.06 -1.73
N ILE A 152 5.76 -22.80 -2.19
CA ILE A 152 5.76 -22.45 -3.60
C ILE A 152 7.19 -22.53 -4.11
N ALA A 153 7.43 -23.42 -5.07
CA ALA A 153 8.73 -23.51 -5.75
C ALA A 153 8.93 -22.24 -6.59
N ALA A 154 10.02 -21.53 -6.35
CA ALA A 154 10.39 -20.32 -7.10
C ALA A 154 11.91 -20.25 -7.23
N ASP A 155 12.38 -19.88 -8.40
CA ASP A 155 13.77 -19.55 -8.66
C ASP A 155 14.06 -18.11 -8.25
N ALA A 156 15.19 -17.89 -7.55
CA ALA A 156 15.53 -16.57 -7.02
C ALA A 156 15.73 -15.51 -8.13
N ALA A 157 16.36 -15.88 -9.26
CA ALA A 157 16.59 -14.98 -10.36
C ALA A 157 15.26 -14.59 -11.05
N SER A 158 14.34 -15.56 -11.20
CA SER A 158 13.00 -15.31 -11.72
C SER A 158 12.22 -14.35 -10.83
N VAL A 159 12.28 -14.51 -9.51
CA VAL A 159 11.63 -13.61 -8.55
C VAL A 159 12.20 -12.20 -8.66
N GLU A 160 13.51 -12.04 -8.81
CA GLU A 160 14.14 -10.72 -8.97
C GLU A 160 13.69 -10.05 -10.28
N ALA A 161 13.67 -10.80 -11.39
CA ALA A 161 13.18 -10.29 -12.67
C ALA A 161 11.71 -9.86 -12.62
N GLU A 162 10.84 -10.65 -11.97
CA GLU A 162 9.44 -10.29 -11.75
C GLU A 162 9.28 -9.01 -10.91
N MET A 163 10.10 -8.88 -9.86
CA MET A 163 10.11 -7.69 -9.00
C MET A 163 10.55 -6.43 -9.76
N LEU A 164 11.58 -6.54 -10.60
CA LEU A 164 12.03 -5.45 -11.47
C LEU A 164 10.95 -5.03 -12.47
N ALA A 165 10.33 -6.01 -13.13
CA ALA A 165 9.22 -5.75 -14.05
C ALA A 165 8.02 -5.10 -13.34
N ARG A 166 7.75 -5.48 -12.10
CA ARG A 166 6.71 -4.85 -11.28
C ARG A 166 7.06 -3.42 -10.94
N ASP A 167 8.29 -3.15 -10.50
CA ASP A 167 8.73 -1.79 -10.19
C ASP A 167 8.63 -0.86 -11.40
N THR A 168 8.98 -1.37 -12.58
CA THR A 168 8.84 -0.62 -13.86
C THR A 168 7.37 -0.27 -14.13
N ARG A 169 6.44 -1.20 -13.92
CA ARG A 169 5.00 -0.94 -14.08
C ARG A 169 4.44 0.03 -13.03
N ASP A 170 4.90 -0.09 -11.78
CA ASP A 170 4.43 0.75 -10.67
C ASP A 170 5.03 2.17 -10.72
N ALA A 171 6.18 2.38 -11.40
CA ALA A 171 6.96 3.63 -11.40
C ALA A 171 6.16 4.91 -11.72
N PRO A 172 5.24 4.93 -12.71
CA PRO A 172 4.44 6.13 -12.99
C PRO A 172 3.61 6.63 -11.80
N ASN A 173 3.18 5.71 -10.93
CA ASN A 173 2.35 5.99 -9.76
C ASN A 173 3.12 5.92 -8.44
N MET A 174 4.44 5.69 -8.48
CA MET A 174 5.27 5.48 -7.29
C MET A 174 6.28 6.62 -7.13
N ARG A 175 5.79 7.80 -6.76
CA ARG A 175 6.63 8.97 -6.51
C ARG A 175 6.70 9.23 -5.02
N GLN A 176 7.91 9.43 -4.51
CA GLN A 176 8.09 9.89 -3.13
C GLN A 176 7.52 11.31 -2.99
N ALA A 177 6.65 11.52 -2.01
CA ALA A 177 6.22 12.87 -1.66
C ALA A 177 7.42 13.67 -1.13
N VAL A 178 7.48 14.96 -1.46
CA VAL A 178 8.63 15.82 -1.13
C VAL A 178 8.86 15.90 0.39
N ASP A 179 7.80 15.82 1.16
CA ASP A 179 7.79 15.86 2.63
C ASP A 179 7.77 14.48 3.28
N ALA A 180 7.87 13.39 2.50
CA ALA A 180 7.95 12.04 3.05
C ALA A 180 9.32 11.74 3.66
N ALA A 181 9.33 11.16 4.87
CA ALA A 181 10.55 10.60 5.42
C ALA A 181 10.94 9.32 4.67
N LEU A 182 12.16 9.27 4.20
CA LEU A 182 12.73 8.08 3.56
C LEU A 182 13.17 7.08 4.64
N LEU A 183 12.68 5.85 4.54
CA LEU A 183 13.11 4.73 5.37
C LEU A 183 13.64 3.62 4.48
N ASP A 184 14.97 3.53 4.37
CA ASP A 184 15.65 2.41 3.73
C ASP A 184 15.76 1.24 4.72
N THR A 185 15.13 0.13 4.36
CA THR A 185 15.10 -1.11 5.16
C THR A 185 16.05 -2.18 4.65
N THR A 186 16.94 -1.87 3.70
CA THR A 186 17.85 -2.85 3.07
C THR A 186 18.64 -3.65 4.11
N ALA A 187 19.21 -2.98 5.10
CA ALA A 187 20.03 -3.59 6.14
C ALA A 187 19.29 -3.74 7.49
N LEU A 188 17.96 -3.58 7.50
CA LEU A 188 17.18 -3.62 8.74
C LEU A 188 16.36 -4.89 8.82
N ASP A 189 16.32 -5.49 10.00
CA ASP A 189 15.28 -6.45 10.35
C ASP A 189 13.94 -5.74 10.61
N ALA A 190 12.89 -6.54 10.83
CA ALA A 190 11.53 -6.02 11.00
C ALA A 190 11.37 -5.16 12.26
N ASP A 191 12.12 -5.45 13.33
CA ASP A 191 12.03 -4.72 14.60
C ASP A 191 12.77 -3.40 14.52
N ALA A 192 14.02 -3.40 14.01
CA ALA A 192 14.77 -2.18 13.79
C ALA A 192 14.09 -1.23 12.82
N ALA A 193 13.47 -1.76 11.75
CA ALA A 193 12.67 -0.96 10.82
C ALA A 193 11.44 -0.36 11.50
N PHE A 194 10.75 -1.12 12.35
CA PHE A 194 9.59 -0.63 13.09
C PHE A 194 9.97 0.46 14.09
N GLU A 195 11.03 0.28 14.89
CA GLU A 195 11.46 1.29 15.87
C GLU A 195 11.80 2.62 15.20
N ARG A 196 12.49 2.59 14.05
CA ARG A 196 12.75 3.81 13.27
C ARG A 196 11.48 4.43 12.73
N ALA A 197 10.58 3.63 12.16
CA ALA A 197 9.31 4.11 11.61
C ALA A 197 8.42 4.74 12.67
N ILE A 198 8.25 4.09 13.84
CA ILE A 198 7.36 4.60 14.89
C ILE A 198 7.92 5.87 15.56
N ALA A 199 9.24 5.98 15.69
CA ALA A 199 9.89 7.18 16.18
C ALA A 199 9.61 8.38 15.25
N GLU A 200 9.78 8.20 13.94
CA GLU A 200 9.48 9.23 12.92
C GLU A 200 7.99 9.62 12.93
N VAL A 201 7.09 8.63 13.00
CA VAL A 201 5.65 8.87 13.08
C VAL A 201 5.31 9.73 14.30
N ARG A 202 5.79 9.37 15.48
CA ARG A 202 5.53 10.11 16.72
C ARG A 202 6.06 11.54 16.66
N GLN A 203 7.26 11.73 16.13
CA GLN A 203 7.86 13.06 15.95
C GLN A 203 7.00 13.95 15.04
N ARG A 204 6.55 13.42 13.90
CA ARG A 204 5.71 14.18 12.95
C ARG A 204 4.34 14.50 13.50
N LEU A 205 3.70 13.57 14.19
CA LEU A 205 2.42 13.82 14.87
C LEU A 205 2.55 14.92 15.93
N ALA A 206 3.60 14.91 16.74
CA ALA A 206 3.85 15.95 17.72
C ALA A 206 4.04 17.33 17.08
N ASN A 207 4.74 17.41 15.95
CA ASN A 207 4.96 18.65 15.22
C ASN A 207 3.69 19.19 14.56
N SER A 208 2.82 18.31 14.06
CA SER A 208 1.53 18.69 13.44
C SER A 208 0.56 19.25 14.50
N GLY A 209 0.51 18.66 15.69
CA GLY A 209 -0.28 19.18 16.79
C GLY A 209 0.12 20.61 17.22
N ARG A 210 1.42 20.90 17.23
CA ARG A 210 1.95 22.24 17.57
C ARG A 210 1.60 23.31 16.51
N LYS A 211 1.55 22.96 15.24
CA LYS A 211 1.15 23.90 14.16
C LYS A 211 -0.32 24.29 14.28
N ASN A 212 -1.20 23.32 14.52
CA ASN A 212 -2.63 23.58 14.67
C ASN A 212 -2.96 24.46 15.91
N SER A 213 -2.22 24.26 17.02
CA SER A 213 -2.41 25.03 18.26
C SER A 213 -1.92 26.49 18.14
N ARG A 214 -1.14 26.85 17.10
CA ARG A 214 -0.67 28.25 16.87
C ARG A 214 -1.55 29.02 15.88
N GLN A 215 -2.50 28.33 15.21
CA GLN A 215 -3.42 28.92 14.24
C GLN A 215 -4.86 29.06 14.78
N ALA A 216 -5.13 28.51 15.95
CA ALA A 216 -6.38 28.65 16.70
C ALA A 216 -6.22 29.71 17.80
#